data_8289237a8fac3578d6fe2edee230cb87
#
_entry.id   8289237a8fac3578d6fe2edee230cb87
#
_cell.length_a   1.000
_cell.length_b   1.000
_cell.length_c   1.000
_cell.angle_alpha   90.00
_cell.angle_beta   90.00
_cell.angle_gamma   90.00
#
_symmetry.space_group_name_H-M   'P 1'
#
loop_
_entity.id
_entity.type
_entity.pdbx_description
1 polymer ?
#
loop_
_entity_poly.entity_id
_entity_poly.type
_entity_poly.pdbx_seq_one_letter_code
_entity_poly.pdbx_strand_id
1 'polypeptide(L)'
;MKMKKITAAALACVMALGLAACGGTPSSTGTSAGSAAPASSAGTAAEACDLVVAWWGSQGRNEKFQSALDLYAEQNPGVTIESQTNGFSDHLTALSAAAASNDMPDMAMLQGAYYQQFVDGDLLVDLMPYVESGALDLSNVSESVLAATTIDGKLYGVCAGTNSPSVIYNKTLLDEAGITIEDNMNLDQFAEKCAEIYEKTGYRSFISNPSQMIEMLVRGEGKILYETDKLGVESAEELQPYFALLERGREEGWLMDYSLTVGLDATEEQPIIYGTTPETSSWCSFFYSNQSDAMKQAAPEGIELALTTWPLEKPKESNYLREAMSWCIPNQGGNIDQAVALLNWWINSPEANEIIMAEPGVPASSEAAKAIEPGLSDIQKKIFTYINDVITPNCSPANPPAGAGSSEVTSLITDLEEKVYYGEITAEAAAQELFEEGNRIMSEAAAQ
;
A
#
# COMPACT_ATOMS: atom_id res chain seq x y z
N MET A 1 12.69 -3.30 53.25
CA MET A 1 13.00 -2.36 54.37
C MET A 1 12.51 -0.97 53.97
N LYS A 2 11.51 -0.48 54.73
CA LYS A 2 10.98 0.89 54.80
C LYS A 2 10.27 1.52 53.60
N MET A 3 8.95 1.43 53.68
CA MET A 3 7.94 2.34 53.13
C MET A 3 8.15 3.78 53.64
N LYS A 4 7.86 4.77 52.77
CA LYS A 4 7.40 6.08 53.26
C LYS A 4 6.19 6.54 52.44
N LYS A 5 5.06 6.63 53.12
CA LYS A 5 3.83 7.33 52.71
C LYS A 5 4.02 8.82 52.96
N ILE A 6 3.52 9.69 52.08
CA ILE A 6 3.17 11.09 52.38
C ILE A 6 1.93 11.44 51.57
N THR A 7 0.91 11.52 52.22
CA THR A 7 -0.30 12.34 52.49
C THR A 7 -0.71 13.40 51.48
N ALA A 8 -2.02 13.34 51.21
CA ALA A 8 -2.87 14.30 50.52
C ALA A 8 -2.99 15.66 51.25
N ALA A 9 -3.24 16.71 50.49
CA ALA A 9 -3.92 17.90 51.01
C ALA A 9 -4.83 18.51 49.93
N ALA A 10 -6.08 18.52 50.23
CA ALA A 10 -7.16 19.21 49.51
C ALA A 10 -7.11 20.71 49.79
N LEU A 11 -7.47 21.55 48.84
CA LEU A 11 -7.99 22.88 49.11
C LEU A 11 -9.09 23.22 48.09
N ALA A 12 -10.27 23.51 48.61
CA ALA A 12 -11.48 23.95 47.92
C ALA A 12 -11.65 25.48 48.06
N CYS A 13 -12.62 26.01 47.36
CA CYS A 13 -13.25 27.36 47.43
C CYS A 13 -12.68 28.38 46.40
N VAL A 14 -13.48 29.20 45.68
CA VAL A 14 -14.80 29.82 45.93
C VAL A 14 -15.39 30.35 44.62
N MET A 15 -16.70 30.25 44.47
CA MET A 15 -17.55 30.92 43.46
C MET A 15 -17.54 32.45 43.59
N ALA A 16 -17.73 33.14 42.48
CA ALA A 16 -18.49 34.42 42.51
C ALA A 16 -19.17 34.69 41.14
N LEU A 17 -20.48 34.84 41.21
CA LEU A 17 -21.44 35.25 40.20
C LEU A 17 -21.24 36.71 39.80
N GLY A 18 -21.62 37.03 38.56
CA GLY A 18 -21.84 38.39 38.07
C GLY A 18 -22.69 38.43 36.84
N LEU A 19 -24.02 38.48 37.02
CA LEU A 19 -25.00 38.87 36.00
C LEU A 19 -25.00 40.38 35.83
N ALA A 20 -25.08 40.88 34.61
CA ALA A 20 -25.85 42.09 34.30
C ALA A 20 -26.19 42.18 32.79
N ALA A 21 -27.44 42.49 32.56
CA ALA A 21 -28.24 42.45 31.37
C ALA A 21 -28.39 43.83 30.68
N CYS A 22 -29.17 43.81 29.59
CA CYS A 22 -29.81 44.89 28.83
C CYS A 22 -28.93 45.64 27.81
N GLY A 23 -29.32 45.83 26.58
CA GLY A 23 -30.58 45.89 25.86
C GLY A 23 -30.49 47.04 24.87
N GLY A 24 -31.01 46.92 23.64
CA GLY A 24 -31.23 48.06 22.77
C GLY A 24 -31.00 47.84 21.28
N THR A 25 -32.02 47.56 20.54
CA THR A 25 -32.23 47.79 19.09
C THR A 25 -32.96 49.13 18.90
N PRO A 26 -33.17 49.75 17.69
CA PRO A 26 -32.91 49.33 16.29
C PRO A 26 -32.53 50.46 15.28
N SER A 27 -32.43 50.08 13.98
CA SER A 27 -32.65 50.86 12.73
C SER A 27 -31.48 51.67 12.17
N SER A 28 -31.12 51.68 10.90
CA SER A 28 -31.76 51.47 9.60
C SER A 28 -30.77 51.74 8.47
N THR A 29 -30.95 51.06 7.34
CA THR A 29 -30.72 51.42 5.92
C THR A 29 -29.36 51.97 5.44
N GLY A 30 -28.84 51.25 4.42
CA GLY A 30 -27.83 51.79 3.49
C GLY A 30 -27.36 50.72 2.49
N THR A 31 -28.05 50.67 1.35
CA THR A 31 -27.70 49.85 0.16
C THR A 31 -26.40 50.30 -0.46
N SER A 32 -25.47 49.38 -0.72
CA SER A 32 -24.47 49.53 -1.77
C SER A 32 -24.02 48.19 -2.29
N ALA A 33 -24.19 48.00 -3.60
CA ALA A 33 -23.77 46.81 -4.33
C ALA A 33 -22.24 46.76 -4.45
N GLY A 34 -21.65 45.64 -4.09
CA GLY A 34 -20.23 45.34 -4.26
C GLY A 34 -20.07 43.87 -4.62
N SER A 35 -19.45 43.68 -5.76
CA SER A 35 -19.07 42.45 -6.44
C SER A 35 -18.75 41.29 -5.51
N ALA A 36 -19.44 40.16 -5.69
CA ALA A 36 -19.18 38.92 -5.02
C ALA A 36 -17.92 38.25 -5.61
N ALA A 37 -16.89 38.11 -4.79
CA ALA A 37 -15.85 37.11 -4.99
C ALA A 37 -16.44 35.74 -4.65
N PRO A 38 -15.95 34.63 -5.28
CA PRO A 38 -16.47 33.29 -4.97
C PRO A 38 -16.18 32.96 -3.49
N ALA A 39 -17.23 32.60 -2.78
CA ALA A 39 -17.14 32.15 -1.40
C ALA A 39 -16.33 30.83 -1.39
N SER A 40 -15.18 30.88 -0.77
CA SER A 40 -14.52 29.70 -0.19
C SER A 40 -15.57 29.03 0.71
N SER A 41 -15.82 27.77 0.49
CA SER A 41 -16.67 26.95 1.37
C SER A 41 -16.03 26.96 2.77
N ALA A 42 -16.55 27.79 3.66
CA ALA A 42 -16.24 27.69 5.07
C ALA A 42 -16.79 26.32 5.55
N GLY A 43 -15.92 25.36 5.74
CA GLY A 43 -16.25 24.12 6.44
C GLY A 43 -16.86 24.50 7.79
N THR A 44 -17.98 23.92 8.13
CA THR A 44 -18.53 23.96 9.47
C THR A 44 -17.45 23.47 10.43
N ALA A 45 -17.06 24.30 11.41
CA ALA A 45 -16.12 23.89 12.44
C ALA A 45 -16.61 22.58 13.07
N ALA A 46 -15.69 21.60 13.20
CA ALA A 46 -16.02 20.31 13.80
C ALA A 46 -16.56 20.55 15.23
N GLU A 47 -17.56 19.76 15.65
CA GLU A 47 -18.05 19.79 17.02
C GLU A 47 -16.93 19.32 17.96
N ALA A 48 -16.90 19.89 19.18
CA ALA A 48 -15.89 19.56 20.18
C ALA A 48 -15.98 18.06 20.56
N CYS A 49 -14.89 17.33 20.43
CA CYS A 49 -14.81 15.89 20.74
C CYS A 49 -13.38 15.45 21.05
N ASP A 50 -13.27 14.31 21.70
CA ASP A 50 -12.00 13.59 21.90
C ASP A 50 -12.01 12.41 20.95
N LEU A 51 -11.05 12.38 20.00
CA LEU A 51 -10.87 11.29 19.04
C LEU A 51 -9.70 10.39 19.44
N VAL A 52 -9.87 9.10 19.28
CA VAL A 52 -8.80 8.11 19.39
C VAL A 52 -8.47 7.59 18.00
N VAL A 53 -7.20 7.73 17.59
CA VAL A 53 -6.73 7.31 16.26
C VAL A 53 -5.62 6.28 16.42
N ALA A 54 -5.79 5.10 15.81
CA ALA A 54 -4.88 3.98 15.95
C ALA A 54 -4.23 3.57 14.62
N TRP A 55 -2.89 3.38 14.61
CA TRP A 55 -2.16 2.90 13.44
C TRP A 55 -0.90 2.13 13.83
N TRP A 56 -0.29 1.47 12.83
CA TRP A 56 1.04 0.85 12.97
C TRP A 56 2.07 1.54 12.10
N GLY A 57 3.33 1.47 12.52
CA GLY A 57 4.39 1.95 11.66
C GLY A 57 5.75 2.14 12.34
N SER A 58 6.70 2.60 11.52
CA SER A 58 8.00 3.03 11.98
C SER A 58 7.91 4.32 12.80
N GLN A 59 8.98 4.67 13.49
CA GLN A 59 9.03 5.97 14.19
C GLN A 59 8.83 7.15 13.22
N GLY A 60 9.41 7.09 12.00
CA GLY A 60 9.23 8.14 11.01
C GLY A 60 7.77 8.33 10.57
N ARG A 61 7.02 7.23 10.41
CA ARG A 61 5.57 7.29 10.18
C ARG A 61 4.86 7.93 11.36
N ASN A 62 5.15 7.47 12.57
CA ASN A 62 4.52 8.00 13.77
C ASN A 62 4.72 9.50 13.91
N GLU A 63 5.92 10.02 13.65
CA GLU A 63 6.23 11.46 13.68
C GLU A 63 5.43 12.25 12.64
N LYS A 64 5.35 11.75 11.40
CA LYS A 64 4.59 12.41 10.32
C LYS A 64 3.09 12.40 10.58
N PHE A 65 2.55 11.24 10.98
CA PHE A 65 1.11 11.11 11.23
C PHE A 65 0.69 11.93 12.43
N GLN A 66 1.47 11.92 13.52
CA GLN A 66 1.22 12.79 14.67
C GLN A 66 1.22 14.25 14.26
N SER A 67 2.19 14.70 13.45
CA SER A 67 2.26 16.08 12.99
C SER A 67 1.06 16.48 12.14
N ALA A 68 0.52 15.56 11.32
CA ALA A 68 -0.70 15.80 10.56
C ALA A 68 -1.93 15.90 11.47
N LEU A 69 -2.04 15.01 12.47
CA LEU A 69 -3.14 15.05 13.45
C LEU A 69 -3.09 16.30 14.33
N ASP A 70 -1.90 16.73 14.73
CA ASP A 70 -1.71 18.00 15.48
C ASP A 70 -2.17 19.20 14.66
N LEU A 71 -1.88 19.23 13.35
CA LEU A 71 -2.36 20.26 12.44
C LEU A 71 -3.90 20.24 12.33
N TYR A 72 -4.51 19.05 12.25
CA TYR A 72 -5.97 18.94 12.23
C TYR A 72 -6.60 19.53 13.51
N ALA A 73 -6.06 19.16 14.67
CA ALA A 73 -6.53 19.67 15.97
C ALA A 73 -6.34 21.20 16.08
N GLU A 74 -5.23 21.75 15.55
CA GLU A 74 -5.03 23.21 15.48
C GLU A 74 -6.06 23.91 14.59
N GLN A 75 -6.41 23.31 13.45
CA GLN A 75 -7.42 23.84 12.52
C GLN A 75 -8.86 23.66 13.04
N ASN A 76 -9.10 22.74 13.98
CA ASN A 76 -10.42 22.42 14.53
C ASN A 76 -10.46 22.61 16.06
N PRO A 77 -10.54 23.86 16.55
CA PRO A 77 -10.54 24.16 17.98
C PRO A 77 -11.69 23.43 18.70
N GLY A 78 -11.35 22.61 19.70
CA GLY A 78 -12.28 21.77 20.45
C GLY A 78 -12.15 20.27 20.13
N VAL A 79 -11.42 19.91 19.09
CA VAL A 79 -11.05 18.51 18.82
C VAL A 79 -9.72 18.21 19.52
N THR A 80 -9.69 17.16 20.32
CA THR A 80 -8.44 16.57 20.83
C THR A 80 -8.24 15.19 20.22
N ILE A 81 -6.99 14.80 19.99
CA ILE A 81 -6.67 13.50 19.37
C ILE A 81 -5.67 12.74 20.24
N GLU A 82 -6.07 11.55 20.66
CA GLU A 82 -5.19 10.56 21.28
C GLU A 82 -4.69 9.59 20.21
N SER A 83 -3.38 9.41 20.14
CA SER A 83 -2.72 8.53 19.16
C SER A 83 -2.32 7.21 19.81
N GLN A 84 -2.75 6.09 19.23
CA GLN A 84 -2.38 4.74 19.63
C GLN A 84 -1.50 4.10 18.55
N THR A 85 -0.21 3.92 18.83
CA THR A 85 0.77 3.43 17.85
C THR A 85 1.46 2.16 18.34
N ASN A 86 1.59 1.18 17.45
CA ASN A 86 2.20 -0.12 17.73
C ASN A 86 3.03 -0.62 16.53
N GLY A 87 3.75 -1.71 16.70
CA GLY A 87 4.18 -2.55 15.59
C GLY A 87 3.00 -3.25 14.93
N PHE A 88 3.18 -3.74 13.70
CA PHE A 88 2.07 -4.29 12.90
C PHE A 88 1.29 -5.42 13.61
N SER A 89 1.98 -6.43 14.12
CA SER A 89 1.33 -7.57 14.82
C SER A 89 0.66 -7.15 16.12
N ASP A 90 1.28 -6.24 16.87
CA ASP A 90 0.74 -5.74 18.13
C ASP A 90 -0.48 -4.85 17.91
N HIS A 91 -0.50 -4.09 16.81
CA HIS A 91 -1.65 -3.26 16.41
C HIS A 91 -2.90 -4.11 16.16
N LEU A 92 -2.77 -5.18 15.38
CA LEU A 92 -3.89 -6.08 15.09
C LEU A 92 -4.40 -6.80 16.36
N THR A 93 -3.47 -7.20 17.23
CA THR A 93 -3.79 -7.78 18.53
C THR A 93 -4.55 -6.79 19.40
N ALA A 94 -4.08 -5.53 19.45
CA ALA A 94 -4.74 -4.46 20.22
C ALA A 94 -6.14 -4.15 19.68
N LEU A 95 -6.32 -4.05 18.35
CA LEU A 95 -7.64 -3.84 17.76
C LEU A 95 -8.62 -4.99 18.06
N SER A 96 -8.14 -6.24 17.99
CA SER A 96 -8.95 -7.42 18.32
C SER A 96 -9.38 -7.42 19.80
N ALA A 97 -8.48 -7.02 20.71
CA ALA A 97 -8.80 -6.88 22.14
C ALA A 97 -9.78 -5.73 22.40
N ALA A 98 -9.59 -4.59 21.73
CA ALA A 98 -10.48 -3.44 21.80
C ALA A 98 -11.89 -3.79 21.31
N ALA A 99 -12.01 -4.51 20.17
CA ALA A 99 -13.28 -5.01 19.66
C ALA A 99 -14.00 -5.91 20.68
N ALA A 100 -13.28 -6.84 21.31
CA ALA A 100 -13.83 -7.75 22.32
C ALA A 100 -14.31 -7.02 23.60
N SER A 101 -13.70 -5.87 23.94
CA SER A 101 -14.09 -5.04 25.08
C SER A 101 -15.09 -3.93 24.74
N ASN A 102 -15.49 -3.80 23.48
CA ASN A 102 -16.34 -2.73 22.96
C ASN A 102 -15.75 -1.32 23.23
N ASP A 103 -14.45 -1.19 22.98
CA ASP A 103 -13.65 0.01 23.23
C ASP A 103 -12.67 0.27 22.07
N MET A 104 -13.19 0.22 20.83
CA MET A 104 -12.39 0.49 19.65
C MET A 104 -12.09 1.98 19.47
N PRO A 105 -10.95 2.33 18.82
CA PRO A 105 -10.67 3.71 18.47
C PRO A 105 -11.72 4.29 17.51
N ASP A 106 -11.80 5.61 17.41
CA ASP A 106 -12.71 6.30 16.48
C ASP A 106 -12.25 6.17 15.02
N MET A 107 -10.94 6.11 14.76
CA MET A 107 -10.37 5.85 13.45
C MET A 107 -9.20 4.88 13.58
N ALA A 108 -9.15 3.85 12.76
CA ALA A 108 -8.12 2.81 12.83
C ALA A 108 -7.59 2.46 11.45
N MET A 109 -6.30 2.08 11.41
CA MET A 109 -5.68 1.54 10.22
C MET A 109 -5.86 0.03 10.13
N LEU A 110 -6.28 -0.46 8.96
CA LEU A 110 -6.33 -1.87 8.62
C LEU A 110 -5.59 -2.15 7.30
N GLN A 111 -5.27 -3.40 7.06
CA GLN A 111 -4.75 -3.90 5.79
C GLN A 111 -5.71 -4.94 5.21
N GLY A 112 -5.79 -5.04 3.88
CA GLY A 112 -6.78 -5.81 3.14
C GLY A 112 -7.05 -7.23 3.63
N ALA A 113 -6.00 -7.97 4.02
CA ALA A 113 -6.14 -9.34 4.54
C ALA A 113 -7.00 -9.46 5.82
N TYR A 114 -7.17 -8.37 6.58
CA TYR A 114 -7.88 -8.37 7.86
C TYR A 114 -9.28 -7.77 7.79
N TYR A 115 -9.64 -7.13 6.66
CA TYR A 115 -10.95 -6.49 6.51
C TYR A 115 -12.10 -7.45 6.75
N GLN A 116 -12.06 -8.64 6.12
CA GLN A 116 -13.14 -9.60 6.19
C GLN A 116 -13.50 -9.98 7.64
N GLN A 117 -12.49 -10.21 8.47
CA GLN A 117 -12.69 -10.53 9.90
C GLN A 117 -13.45 -9.42 10.65
N PHE A 118 -13.12 -8.14 10.38
CA PHE A 118 -13.78 -7.01 11.03
C PHE A 118 -15.17 -6.74 10.45
N VAL A 119 -15.36 -6.99 9.15
CA VAL A 119 -16.67 -6.88 8.49
C VAL A 119 -17.62 -7.98 8.96
N ASP A 120 -17.16 -9.23 9.02
CA ASP A 120 -17.95 -10.37 9.53
C ASP A 120 -18.34 -10.18 11.01
N GLY A 121 -17.48 -9.50 11.78
CA GLY A 121 -17.76 -9.13 13.16
C GLY A 121 -18.69 -7.93 13.33
N ASP A 122 -19.18 -7.31 12.22
CA ASP A 122 -19.95 -6.06 12.25
C ASP A 122 -19.26 -4.95 13.05
N LEU A 123 -17.94 -4.77 12.84
CA LEU A 123 -17.09 -3.85 13.61
C LEU A 123 -16.77 -2.55 12.90
N LEU A 124 -17.08 -2.44 11.60
CA LEU A 124 -16.75 -1.27 10.77
C LEU A 124 -18.00 -0.57 10.25
N VAL A 125 -17.90 0.75 10.13
CA VAL A 125 -18.93 1.60 9.55
C VAL A 125 -18.91 1.47 8.03
N ASP A 126 -20.09 1.31 7.41
CA ASP A 126 -20.25 1.50 5.97
C ASP A 126 -20.14 3.00 5.63
N LEU A 127 -19.12 3.36 4.86
CA LEU A 127 -18.82 4.74 4.49
C LEU A 127 -19.63 5.24 3.28
N MET A 128 -20.33 4.37 2.54
CA MET A 128 -21.11 4.78 1.36
C MET A 128 -22.15 5.87 1.65
N PRO A 129 -22.92 5.82 2.76
CA PRO A 129 -23.84 6.91 3.10
C PRO A 129 -23.15 8.28 3.29
N TYR A 130 -21.92 8.30 3.78
CA TYR A 130 -21.13 9.53 3.92
C TYR A 130 -20.60 10.04 2.59
N VAL A 131 -20.27 9.15 1.66
CA VAL A 131 -19.93 9.51 0.27
C VAL A 131 -21.16 10.08 -0.44
N GLU A 132 -22.31 9.43 -0.34
CA GLU A 132 -23.57 9.89 -0.95
C GLU A 132 -24.05 11.25 -0.41
N SER A 133 -23.84 11.52 0.87
CA SER A 133 -24.17 12.80 1.48
C SER A 133 -23.15 13.92 1.19
N GLY A 134 -21.96 13.56 0.67
CA GLY A 134 -20.85 14.50 0.46
C GLY A 134 -20.05 14.83 1.73
N ALA A 135 -20.29 14.15 2.86
CA ALA A 135 -19.49 14.29 4.07
C ALA A 135 -18.09 13.66 3.91
N LEU A 136 -17.96 12.67 3.04
CA LEU A 136 -16.70 12.06 2.60
C LEU A 136 -16.58 12.26 1.08
N ASP A 137 -15.68 13.13 0.64
CA ASP A 137 -15.43 13.37 -0.77
C ASP A 137 -14.34 12.43 -1.30
N LEU A 138 -14.74 11.49 -2.14
CA LEU A 138 -13.86 10.54 -2.82
C LEU A 138 -13.86 10.74 -4.35
N SER A 139 -14.31 11.89 -4.84
CA SER A 139 -14.40 12.20 -6.28
C SER A 139 -13.04 12.16 -7.00
N ASN A 140 -11.95 12.34 -6.25
CA ASN A 140 -10.58 12.29 -6.75
C ASN A 140 -9.86 10.95 -6.47
N VAL A 141 -10.59 9.93 -6.01
CA VAL A 141 -10.08 8.57 -5.75
C VAL A 141 -10.64 7.62 -6.81
N SER A 142 -9.76 6.84 -7.46
CA SER A 142 -10.19 5.93 -8.53
C SER A 142 -11.03 4.75 -8.00
N GLU A 143 -11.97 4.27 -8.81
CA GLU A 143 -12.80 3.10 -8.47
C GLU A 143 -11.97 1.85 -8.17
N SER A 144 -10.84 1.66 -8.87
CA SER A 144 -9.94 0.54 -8.64
C SER A 144 -9.29 0.57 -7.24
N VAL A 145 -9.03 1.75 -6.70
CA VAL A 145 -8.52 1.93 -5.33
C VAL A 145 -9.63 1.65 -4.31
N LEU A 146 -10.83 2.15 -4.54
CA LEU A 146 -11.98 1.93 -3.64
C LEU A 146 -12.43 0.47 -3.62
N ALA A 147 -12.25 -0.26 -4.72
CA ALA A 147 -12.61 -1.68 -4.81
C ALA A 147 -11.87 -2.54 -3.77
N ALA A 148 -10.65 -2.17 -3.37
CA ALA A 148 -9.85 -2.91 -2.37
C ALA A 148 -10.50 -2.95 -0.97
N THR A 149 -11.35 -1.98 -0.65
CA THR A 149 -12.02 -1.85 0.66
C THR A 149 -13.54 -1.91 0.55
N THR A 150 -14.04 -2.29 -0.63
CA THR A 150 -15.47 -2.49 -0.91
C THR A 150 -15.80 -3.98 -0.81
N ILE A 151 -16.67 -4.34 0.13
CA ILE A 151 -17.14 -5.70 0.35
C ILE A 151 -18.67 -5.69 0.27
N ASP A 152 -19.25 -6.55 -0.56
CA ASP A 152 -20.71 -6.65 -0.77
C ASP A 152 -21.38 -5.30 -1.09
N GLY A 153 -20.69 -4.44 -1.83
CA GLY A 153 -21.19 -3.14 -2.26
C GLY A 153 -21.14 -2.04 -1.18
N LYS A 154 -20.54 -2.30 -0.05
CA LYS A 154 -20.31 -1.35 1.05
C LYS A 154 -18.83 -0.98 1.14
N LEU A 155 -18.55 0.27 1.41
CA LEU A 155 -17.18 0.79 1.57
C LEU A 155 -16.81 0.82 3.05
N TYR A 156 -15.80 0.05 3.45
CA TYR A 156 -15.38 -0.07 4.85
C TYR A 156 -14.08 0.65 5.20
N GLY A 157 -13.42 1.25 4.21
CA GLY A 157 -12.22 2.04 4.46
C GLY A 157 -11.78 2.83 3.25
N VAL A 158 -10.83 3.73 3.45
CA VAL A 158 -10.20 4.52 2.37
C VAL A 158 -8.70 4.33 2.41
N CYS A 159 -8.15 3.93 1.29
CA CYS A 159 -6.72 3.69 1.13
C CYS A 159 -5.91 4.96 1.44
N ALA A 160 -4.90 4.82 2.29
CA ALA A 160 -4.00 5.92 2.65
C ALA A 160 -2.89 6.14 1.61
N GLY A 161 -2.57 5.10 0.83
CA GLY A 161 -1.58 5.17 -0.24
C GLY A 161 -1.57 3.91 -1.09
N THR A 162 -1.23 4.04 -2.35
CA THR A 162 -1.21 2.95 -3.34
C THR A 162 0.21 2.63 -3.79
N ASN A 163 0.43 1.35 -4.08
CA ASN A 163 1.64 0.82 -4.69
C ASN A 163 1.26 -0.17 -5.79
N SER A 164 2.22 -0.56 -6.62
CA SER A 164 2.03 -1.60 -7.64
C SER A 164 3.29 -2.44 -7.78
N PRO A 165 3.19 -3.72 -8.18
CA PRO A 165 4.34 -4.49 -8.62
C PRO A 165 5.10 -3.74 -9.72
N SER A 166 6.43 -3.73 -9.63
CA SER A 166 7.31 -3.06 -10.59
C SER A 166 8.62 -3.81 -10.79
N VAL A 167 9.20 -3.71 -11.97
CA VAL A 167 10.62 -3.99 -12.18
C VAL A 167 11.39 -2.71 -11.88
N ILE A 168 12.17 -2.74 -10.82
CA ILE A 168 13.10 -1.65 -10.48
C ILE A 168 14.41 -1.94 -11.21
N TYR A 169 14.92 -0.97 -11.98
CA TYR A 169 16.12 -1.19 -12.80
C TYR A 169 17.18 -0.09 -12.63
N ASN A 170 18.44 -0.46 -12.85
CA ASN A 170 19.57 0.46 -12.84
C ASN A 170 19.60 1.28 -14.13
N LYS A 171 18.99 2.46 -14.07
CA LYS A 171 18.89 3.37 -15.21
C LYS A 171 20.27 3.87 -15.67
N THR A 172 21.18 4.16 -14.73
CA THR A 172 22.55 4.61 -15.08
C THR A 172 23.25 3.59 -15.97
N LEU A 173 23.22 2.30 -15.58
CA LEU A 173 23.85 1.22 -16.35
C LEU A 173 23.27 1.13 -17.77
N LEU A 174 21.95 1.20 -17.88
CA LEU A 174 21.26 1.03 -19.16
C LEU A 174 21.46 2.24 -20.09
N ASP A 175 21.45 3.45 -19.55
CA ASP A 175 21.74 4.67 -20.30
C ASP A 175 23.18 4.64 -20.87
N GLU A 176 24.17 4.21 -20.06
CA GLU A 176 25.56 4.06 -20.50
C GLU A 176 25.71 3.00 -21.61
N ALA A 177 24.90 1.94 -21.57
CA ALA A 177 24.87 0.90 -22.59
C ALA A 177 24.04 1.28 -23.83
N GLY A 178 23.34 2.41 -23.81
CA GLY A 178 22.42 2.84 -24.87
C GLY A 178 21.21 1.94 -25.01
N ILE A 179 20.69 1.42 -23.88
CA ILE A 179 19.54 0.50 -23.82
C ILE A 179 18.35 1.24 -23.22
N THR A 180 17.20 1.14 -23.86
CA THR A 180 15.93 1.65 -23.34
C THR A 180 15.06 0.50 -22.88
N ILE A 181 14.41 0.68 -21.73
CA ILE A 181 13.38 -0.22 -21.21
C ILE A 181 12.01 0.39 -21.51
N GLU A 182 11.12 -0.44 -21.99
CA GLU A 182 9.74 -0.07 -22.32
C GLU A 182 8.78 -0.62 -21.27
N ASP A 183 7.66 0.08 -21.05
CA ASP A 183 6.58 -0.45 -20.23
C ASP A 183 5.77 -1.49 -21.01
N ASN A 184 5.13 -2.39 -20.28
CA ASN A 184 4.22 -3.41 -20.83
C ASN A 184 4.87 -4.39 -21.82
N MET A 185 6.15 -4.71 -21.63
CA MET A 185 6.78 -5.82 -22.34
C MET A 185 6.08 -7.14 -21.97
N ASN A 186 5.93 -8.04 -22.94
CA ASN A 186 5.56 -9.42 -22.64
C ASN A 186 6.80 -10.26 -22.23
N LEU A 187 6.59 -11.53 -21.87
CA LEU A 187 7.68 -12.41 -21.41
C LEU A 187 8.80 -12.57 -22.44
N ASP A 188 8.46 -12.73 -23.72
CA ASP A 188 9.45 -12.89 -24.79
C ASP A 188 10.26 -11.61 -25.00
N GLN A 189 9.61 -10.45 -25.06
CA GLN A 189 10.27 -9.15 -25.19
C GLN A 189 11.19 -8.87 -24.01
N PHE A 190 10.75 -9.23 -22.80
CA PHE A 190 11.58 -9.09 -21.61
C PHE A 190 12.81 -10.02 -21.66
N ALA A 191 12.64 -11.29 -22.04
CA ALA A 191 13.75 -12.22 -22.18
C ALA A 191 14.77 -11.76 -23.24
N GLU A 192 14.30 -11.25 -24.40
CA GLU A 192 15.16 -10.66 -25.42
C GLU A 192 15.93 -9.45 -24.87
N LYS A 193 15.26 -8.62 -24.06
CA LYS A 193 15.89 -7.47 -23.41
C LYS A 193 16.94 -7.90 -22.37
N CYS A 194 16.67 -8.94 -21.58
CA CYS A 194 17.65 -9.53 -20.66
C CYS A 194 18.90 -10.04 -21.40
N ALA A 195 18.72 -10.73 -22.52
CA ALA A 195 19.82 -11.21 -23.36
C ALA A 195 20.62 -10.05 -23.97
N GLU A 196 19.96 -8.99 -24.48
CA GLU A 196 20.61 -7.77 -24.99
C GLU A 196 21.47 -7.10 -23.92
N ILE A 197 20.92 -6.94 -22.70
CA ILE A 197 21.64 -6.31 -21.59
C ILE A 197 22.85 -7.16 -21.20
N TYR A 198 22.68 -8.46 -21.07
CA TYR A 198 23.77 -9.37 -20.73
C TYR A 198 24.88 -9.35 -21.78
N GLU A 199 24.55 -9.41 -23.07
CA GLU A 199 25.53 -9.35 -24.16
C GLU A 199 26.34 -8.05 -24.13
N LYS A 200 25.69 -6.89 -23.91
CA LYS A 200 26.33 -5.59 -23.94
C LYS A 200 27.09 -5.22 -22.66
N THR A 201 26.63 -5.69 -21.51
CA THR A 201 27.12 -5.19 -20.22
C THR A 201 27.70 -6.27 -19.31
N GLY A 202 27.36 -7.54 -19.54
CA GLY A 202 27.69 -8.65 -18.67
C GLY A 202 26.81 -8.74 -17.39
N TYR A 203 25.92 -7.77 -17.16
CA TYR A 203 25.01 -7.78 -16.01
C TYR A 203 23.86 -8.75 -16.26
N ARG A 204 23.50 -9.48 -15.19
CA ARG A 204 22.44 -10.48 -15.22
C ARG A 204 21.12 -9.94 -14.67
N SER A 205 20.05 -10.68 -14.95
CA SER A 205 18.72 -10.37 -14.45
C SER A 205 18.46 -11.13 -13.13
N PHE A 206 17.90 -10.45 -12.14
CA PHE A 206 17.35 -11.06 -10.94
C PHE A 206 15.83 -10.95 -10.96
N ILE A 207 15.15 -12.08 -11.14
CA ILE A 207 13.70 -12.19 -11.14
C ILE A 207 13.31 -12.69 -9.75
N SER A 208 12.94 -11.78 -8.87
CA SER A 208 12.49 -12.08 -7.51
C SER A 208 10.96 -12.15 -7.41
N ASN A 209 10.45 -12.60 -6.27
CA ASN A 209 9.01 -12.73 -5.98
C ASN A 209 8.26 -13.71 -6.92
N PRO A 210 8.65 -14.99 -6.97
CA PRO A 210 8.11 -16.00 -7.88
C PRO A 210 6.60 -16.19 -7.75
N SER A 211 6.09 -16.32 -6.54
CA SER A 211 4.65 -16.49 -6.27
C SER A 211 3.84 -15.33 -6.83
N GLN A 212 4.29 -14.09 -6.62
CA GLN A 212 3.65 -12.90 -7.13
C GLN A 212 3.66 -12.85 -8.66
N MET A 213 4.77 -13.29 -9.30
CA MET A 213 4.86 -13.33 -10.76
C MET A 213 3.86 -14.33 -11.36
N ILE A 214 3.76 -15.53 -10.79
CA ILE A 214 2.79 -16.56 -11.22
C ILE A 214 1.36 -16.03 -11.02
N GLU A 215 1.08 -15.40 -9.87
CA GLU A 215 -0.22 -14.78 -9.62
C GLU A 215 -0.58 -13.74 -10.70
N MET A 216 0.33 -12.85 -11.06
CA MET A 216 0.09 -11.83 -12.08
C MET A 216 -0.13 -12.43 -13.47
N LEU A 217 0.55 -13.51 -13.82
CA LEU A 217 0.33 -14.24 -15.07
C LEU A 217 -1.08 -14.88 -15.11
N VAL A 218 -1.48 -15.54 -14.02
CA VAL A 218 -2.81 -16.14 -13.86
C VAL A 218 -3.92 -15.09 -13.91
N ARG A 219 -3.70 -13.92 -13.28
CA ARG A 219 -4.63 -12.76 -13.35
C ARG A 219 -4.85 -12.30 -14.79
N GLY A 220 -3.82 -12.32 -15.62
CA GLY A 220 -3.93 -11.97 -17.04
C GLY A 220 -4.95 -12.82 -17.79
N GLU A 221 -5.20 -14.04 -17.35
CA GLU A 221 -6.22 -14.93 -17.88
C GLU A 221 -7.61 -14.75 -17.21
N GLY A 222 -7.75 -13.72 -16.36
CA GLY A 222 -9.01 -13.45 -15.63
C GLY A 222 -9.29 -14.44 -14.50
N LYS A 223 -8.24 -15.07 -13.97
CA LYS A 223 -8.29 -16.10 -12.92
C LYS A 223 -7.67 -15.61 -11.63
N ILE A 224 -7.93 -16.32 -10.54
CA ILE A 224 -7.32 -16.10 -9.22
C ILE A 224 -6.47 -17.32 -8.90
N LEU A 225 -5.17 -17.15 -8.64
CA LEU A 225 -4.27 -18.27 -8.38
C LEU A 225 -4.70 -19.09 -7.16
N TYR A 226 -5.07 -18.43 -6.07
CA TYR A 226 -5.46 -19.07 -4.82
C TYR A 226 -6.98 -18.98 -4.62
N GLU A 227 -7.72 -20.01 -5.06
CA GLU A 227 -9.14 -20.18 -4.72
C GLU A 227 -9.27 -20.77 -3.30
N THR A 228 -10.49 -21.05 -2.88
CA THR A 228 -10.74 -21.50 -1.49
C THR A 228 -10.10 -22.86 -1.18
N ASP A 229 -10.14 -23.81 -2.13
CA ASP A 229 -9.76 -25.22 -1.92
C ASP A 229 -8.85 -25.79 -3.02
N LYS A 230 -8.41 -24.96 -3.95
CA LYS A 230 -7.57 -25.35 -5.09
C LYS A 230 -6.81 -24.16 -5.68
N LEU A 231 -5.89 -24.44 -6.59
CA LEU A 231 -5.37 -23.44 -7.51
C LEU A 231 -6.42 -23.11 -8.58
N GLY A 232 -6.62 -21.83 -8.88
CA GLY A 232 -7.63 -21.36 -9.85
C GLY A 232 -7.19 -21.49 -11.32
N VAL A 233 -6.40 -22.49 -11.63
CA VAL A 233 -5.96 -22.86 -12.99
C VAL A 233 -6.50 -24.23 -13.36
N GLU A 234 -6.68 -24.49 -14.66
CA GLU A 234 -7.27 -25.74 -15.13
C GLU A 234 -6.21 -26.80 -15.48
N SER A 235 -4.98 -26.35 -15.72
CA SER A 235 -3.87 -27.25 -16.07
C SER A 235 -2.50 -26.66 -15.69
N ALA A 236 -1.50 -27.52 -15.68
CA ALA A 236 -0.11 -27.15 -15.38
C ALA A 236 0.49 -26.18 -16.39
N GLU A 237 0.05 -26.24 -17.65
CA GLU A 237 0.53 -25.35 -18.71
C GLU A 237 0.31 -23.86 -18.41
N GLU A 238 -0.71 -23.53 -17.61
CA GLU A 238 -0.99 -22.17 -17.20
C GLU A 238 0.02 -21.63 -16.16
N LEU A 239 0.73 -22.51 -15.47
CA LEU A 239 1.76 -22.19 -14.48
C LEU A 239 3.18 -22.19 -15.08
N GLN A 240 3.34 -22.78 -16.28
CA GLN A 240 4.64 -22.99 -16.91
C GLN A 240 5.36 -21.69 -17.32
N PRO A 241 4.70 -20.60 -17.77
CA PRO A 241 5.37 -19.42 -18.36
C PRO A 241 6.46 -18.83 -17.47
N TYR A 242 6.24 -18.76 -16.14
CA TYR A 242 7.25 -18.28 -15.21
C TYR A 242 8.51 -19.17 -15.21
N PHE A 243 8.33 -20.47 -15.05
CA PHE A 243 9.44 -21.43 -14.99
C PHE A 243 10.18 -21.50 -16.34
N ALA A 244 9.47 -21.34 -17.46
CA ALA A 244 10.07 -21.28 -18.80
C ALA A 244 10.96 -20.05 -18.98
N LEU A 245 10.57 -18.91 -18.41
CA LEU A 245 11.41 -17.70 -18.40
C LEU A 245 12.72 -17.94 -17.64
N LEU A 246 12.69 -18.60 -16.49
CA LEU A 246 13.87 -18.92 -15.71
C LEU A 246 14.77 -19.96 -16.43
N GLU A 247 14.17 -21.01 -16.99
CA GLU A 247 14.89 -22.04 -17.74
C GLU A 247 15.63 -21.42 -18.94
N ARG A 248 14.95 -20.57 -19.73
CA ARG A 248 15.54 -19.80 -20.81
C ARG A 248 16.70 -18.93 -20.33
N GLY A 249 16.49 -18.20 -19.22
CA GLY A 249 17.52 -17.30 -18.68
C GLY A 249 18.76 -18.03 -18.20
N ARG A 250 18.60 -19.20 -17.59
CA ARG A 250 19.70 -20.08 -17.23
C ARG A 250 20.44 -20.58 -18.47
N GLU A 251 19.74 -21.06 -19.50
CA GLU A 251 20.34 -21.60 -20.72
C GLU A 251 21.06 -20.56 -21.55
N GLU A 252 20.49 -19.36 -21.64
CA GLU A 252 21.09 -18.21 -22.34
C GLU A 252 22.14 -17.45 -21.50
N GLY A 253 22.24 -17.77 -20.20
CA GLY A 253 23.27 -17.26 -19.27
C GLY A 253 22.99 -15.87 -18.69
N TRP A 254 21.87 -15.26 -19.00
CA TRP A 254 21.50 -13.91 -18.50
C TRP A 254 20.80 -13.94 -17.13
N LEU A 255 20.42 -15.10 -16.63
CA LEU A 255 19.85 -15.23 -15.29
C LEU A 255 20.96 -15.22 -14.24
N MET A 256 20.73 -14.60 -13.10
CA MET A 256 21.67 -14.55 -11.99
C MET A 256 21.87 -15.95 -11.38
N ASP A 257 23.05 -16.22 -10.81
CA ASP A 257 23.26 -17.45 -10.05
C ASP A 257 22.40 -17.46 -8.78
N TYR A 258 21.63 -18.54 -8.57
CA TYR A 258 20.71 -18.65 -7.44
C TYR A 258 21.40 -18.49 -6.09
N SER A 259 22.63 -18.99 -5.95
CA SER A 259 23.41 -18.86 -4.70
C SER A 259 23.71 -17.41 -4.28
N LEU A 260 23.61 -16.46 -5.20
CA LEU A 260 23.78 -15.03 -4.94
C LEU A 260 22.47 -14.32 -4.55
N THR A 261 21.34 -15.00 -4.64
CA THR A 261 20.00 -14.42 -4.45
C THR A 261 19.26 -15.00 -3.26
N VAL A 262 19.73 -16.14 -2.73
CA VAL A 262 19.11 -16.84 -1.57
C VAL A 262 19.18 -15.98 -0.31
N GLY A 263 18.03 -15.82 0.35
CA GLY A 263 17.92 -15.10 1.63
C GLY A 263 18.03 -13.59 1.54
N LEU A 264 17.90 -13.03 0.35
CA LEU A 264 17.89 -11.57 0.13
C LEU A 264 16.47 -11.01 0.28
N ASP A 265 15.99 -10.93 1.51
CA ASP A 265 14.64 -10.44 1.81
C ASP A 265 14.57 -8.89 1.91
N ALA A 266 15.67 -8.26 2.34
CA ALA A 266 15.73 -6.81 2.49
C ALA A 266 15.94 -6.10 1.15
N THR A 267 15.17 -5.06 0.90
CA THR A 267 15.28 -4.25 -0.32
C THR A 267 16.64 -3.58 -0.45
N GLU A 268 17.27 -3.24 0.67
CA GLU A 268 18.56 -2.60 0.76
C GLU A 268 19.74 -3.55 0.47
N GLU A 269 19.49 -4.86 0.44
CA GLU A 269 20.52 -5.90 0.21
C GLU A 269 20.48 -6.49 -1.21
N GLN A 270 19.68 -5.93 -2.10
CA GLN A 270 19.48 -6.47 -3.44
C GLN A 270 20.72 -6.33 -4.34
N PRO A 271 21.00 -7.30 -5.23
CA PRO A 271 22.17 -7.29 -6.12
C PRO A 271 22.26 -6.07 -7.03
N ILE A 272 21.15 -5.43 -7.35
CA ILE A 272 21.08 -4.18 -8.11
C ILE A 272 21.79 -3.02 -7.39
N ILE A 273 21.94 -3.10 -6.06
CA ILE A 273 22.53 -2.06 -5.21
C ILE A 273 23.93 -2.47 -4.77
N TYR A 274 24.10 -3.68 -4.26
CA TYR A 274 25.32 -4.13 -3.61
C TYR A 274 26.27 -4.90 -4.49
N GLY A 275 25.85 -5.27 -5.68
CA GLY A 275 26.75 -5.93 -6.61
C GLY A 275 27.93 -5.05 -6.97
N THR A 276 29.13 -5.61 -6.92
CA THR A 276 30.39 -4.87 -7.19
C THR A 276 31.00 -5.21 -8.53
N THR A 277 30.54 -6.26 -9.19
CA THR A 277 30.97 -6.70 -10.51
C THR A 277 29.75 -7.15 -11.31
N PRO A 278 29.84 -7.21 -12.66
CA PRO A 278 28.73 -7.70 -13.48
C PRO A 278 28.21 -9.09 -13.06
N GLU A 279 29.08 -9.97 -12.57
CA GLU A 279 28.71 -11.32 -12.17
C GLU A 279 27.93 -11.36 -10.86
N THR A 280 28.14 -10.38 -9.96
CA THR A 280 27.51 -10.29 -8.63
C THR A 280 26.40 -9.25 -8.57
N SER A 281 26.19 -8.50 -9.66
CA SER A 281 25.19 -7.46 -9.75
C SER A 281 24.06 -7.86 -10.68
N SER A 282 22.85 -7.36 -10.40
CA SER A 282 21.75 -7.41 -11.35
C SER A 282 21.49 -6.05 -11.97
N TRP A 283 20.90 -6.03 -13.16
CA TRP A 283 20.40 -4.79 -13.75
C TRP A 283 18.98 -4.45 -13.26
N CYS A 284 18.25 -5.44 -12.71
CA CYS A 284 16.87 -5.30 -12.24
C CYS A 284 16.59 -6.10 -10.98
N SER A 285 15.49 -5.75 -10.30
CA SER A 285 14.85 -6.52 -9.22
C SER A 285 13.34 -6.33 -9.30
N PHE A 286 12.56 -7.35 -8.90
CA PHE A 286 11.11 -7.36 -8.96
C PHE A 286 10.54 -7.08 -7.57
N PHE A 287 9.96 -5.91 -7.37
CA PHE A 287 9.42 -5.47 -6.08
C PHE A 287 8.17 -4.59 -6.28
N TYR A 288 7.63 -4.05 -5.18
CA TYR A 288 6.61 -3.01 -5.26
C TYR A 288 7.23 -1.63 -5.43
N SER A 289 6.52 -0.74 -6.09
CA SER A 289 6.99 0.58 -6.50
C SER A 289 7.55 1.43 -5.35
N ASN A 290 6.94 1.39 -4.15
CA ASN A 290 7.42 2.14 -2.98
C ASN A 290 8.79 1.66 -2.47
N GLN A 291 9.17 0.40 -2.72
CA GLN A 291 10.45 -0.15 -2.26
C GLN A 291 11.64 0.45 -3.02
N SER A 292 11.40 1.02 -4.20
CA SER A 292 12.45 1.71 -4.97
C SER A 292 13.03 2.94 -4.25
N ASP A 293 12.27 3.57 -3.35
CA ASP A 293 12.78 4.69 -2.53
C ASP A 293 13.83 4.21 -1.51
N ALA A 294 13.55 3.12 -0.79
CA ALA A 294 14.51 2.49 0.11
C ALA A 294 15.76 2.00 -0.62
N MET A 295 15.57 1.34 -1.78
CA MET A 295 16.69 0.93 -2.65
C MET A 295 17.53 2.12 -3.09
N LYS A 296 16.91 3.23 -3.49
CA LYS A 296 17.65 4.44 -3.93
C LYS A 296 18.42 5.08 -2.79
N GLN A 297 17.89 5.08 -1.57
CA GLN A 297 18.59 5.59 -0.40
C GLN A 297 19.81 4.74 -0.04
N ALA A 298 19.74 3.43 -0.23
CA ALA A 298 20.84 2.50 0.01
C ALA A 298 21.85 2.42 -1.15
N ALA A 299 21.44 2.82 -2.37
CA ALA A 299 22.28 2.72 -3.56
C ALA A 299 23.51 3.61 -3.47
N PRO A 300 24.68 3.18 -3.99
CA PRO A 300 25.86 4.00 -4.13
C PRO A 300 25.59 5.32 -4.88
N GLU A 301 26.37 6.36 -4.57
CA GLU A 301 26.29 7.64 -5.28
C GLU A 301 26.50 7.44 -6.81
N GLY A 302 25.66 8.09 -7.59
CA GLY A 302 25.70 8.02 -9.06
C GLY A 302 24.82 6.94 -9.68
N ILE A 303 24.28 5.99 -8.90
CA ILE A 303 23.31 5.03 -9.39
C ILE A 303 21.90 5.65 -9.38
N GLU A 304 21.31 5.78 -10.55
CA GLU A 304 19.90 6.12 -10.71
C GLU A 304 19.05 4.87 -10.94
N LEU A 305 17.94 4.79 -10.19
CA LEU A 305 16.94 3.75 -10.36
C LEU A 305 15.73 4.31 -11.14
N ALA A 306 15.06 3.43 -11.86
CA ALA A 306 13.77 3.71 -12.48
C ALA A 306 12.88 2.46 -12.40
N LEU A 307 11.62 2.63 -12.79
CA LEU A 307 10.60 1.58 -12.70
C LEU A 307 10.02 1.30 -14.10
N THR A 308 9.64 0.05 -14.31
CA THR A 308 8.79 -0.38 -15.43
C THR A 308 7.85 -1.49 -14.96
N THR A 309 6.90 -1.87 -15.81
CA THR A 309 5.93 -2.94 -15.50
C THR A 309 6.61 -4.32 -15.49
N TRP A 310 6.00 -5.25 -14.76
CA TRP A 310 6.36 -6.66 -14.90
C TRP A 310 6.04 -7.14 -16.32
N PRO A 311 6.79 -8.13 -16.85
CA PRO A 311 6.54 -8.66 -18.19
C PRO A 311 5.28 -9.54 -18.20
N LEU A 312 4.24 -9.08 -18.89
CA LEU A 312 2.90 -9.65 -18.82
C LEU A 312 2.25 -9.63 -20.20
N GLU A 313 1.56 -10.72 -20.56
CA GLU A 313 0.85 -10.83 -21.85
C GLU A 313 -0.36 -9.90 -21.93
N LYS A 314 -1.04 -9.69 -20.80
CA LYS A 314 -2.24 -8.87 -20.69
C LYS A 314 -2.11 -7.86 -19.54
N PRO A 315 -1.33 -6.80 -19.75
CA PRO A 315 -0.99 -5.85 -18.67
C PRO A 315 -2.19 -5.27 -17.94
N LYS A 316 -3.27 -4.93 -18.67
CA LYS A 316 -4.46 -4.33 -18.07
C LYS A 316 -5.19 -5.26 -17.10
N GLU A 317 -5.26 -6.53 -17.44
CA GLU A 317 -5.89 -7.55 -16.61
C GLU A 317 -4.99 -7.97 -15.44
N SER A 318 -3.69 -8.02 -15.69
CA SER A 318 -2.69 -8.48 -14.73
C SER A 318 -2.29 -7.42 -13.70
N ASN A 319 -2.04 -6.17 -14.13
CA ASN A 319 -1.64 -5.10 -13.23
C ASN A 319 -2.76 -4.77 -12.24
N TYR A 320 -2.37 -4.35 -11.05
CA TYR A 320 -3.29 -3.86 -10.03
C TYR A 320 -2.62 -2.81 -9.14
N LEU A 321 -3.45 -1.98 -8.54
CA LEU A 321 -3.04 -1.12 -7.44
C LEU A 321 -3.20 -1.87 -6.13
N ARG A 322 -2.10 -2.02 -5.41
CA ARG A 322 -2.11 -2.58 -4.06
C ARG A 322 -2.39 -1.47 -3.07
N GLU A 323 -3.38 -1.68 -2.25
CA GLU A 323 -3.57 -0.92 -1.04
C GLU A 323 -2.38 -1.15 -0.10
N ALA A 324 -1.73 -0.08 0.33
CA ALA A 324 -0.67 -0.19 1.33
C ALA A 324 -1.27 -0.41 2.72
N MET A 325 -2.26 0.40 3.05
CA MET A 325 -3.07 0.38 4.27
C MET A 325 -4.25 1.32 4.08
N SER A 326 -5.33 1.11 4.84
CA SER A 326 -6.52 1.94 4.75
C SER A 326 -6.99 2.40 6.12
N TRP A 327 -7.54 3.59 6.14
CA TRP A 327 -8.24 4.13 7.28
C TRP A 327 -9.68 3.64 7.32
N CYS A 328 -10.09 3.08 8.44
CA CYS A 328 -11.45 2.61 8.71
C CYS A 328 -12.03 3.37 9.90
N ILE A 329 -13.35 3.39 9.95
CA ILE A 329 -14.10 3.93 11.07
C ILE A 329 -14.76 2.74 11.81
N PRO A 330 -14.26 2.34 12.98
CA PRO A 330 -14.94 1.36 13.82
C PRO A 330 -16.32 1.84 14.29
N ASN A 331 -17.32 0.94 14.30
CA ASN A 331 -18.67 1.30 14.70
C ASN A 331 -18.84 1.39 16.24
N GLN A 332 -17.84 0.93 16.97
CA GLN A 332 -17.77 1.03 18.44
C GLN A 332 -17.10 2.34 18.91
N GLY A 333 -16.54 3.14 18.00
CA GLY A 333 -16.04 4.49 18.28
C GLY A 333 -17.17 5.42 18.72
N GLY A 334 -16.87 6.38 19.58
CA GLY A 334 -17.87 7.29 20.15
C GLY A 334 -18.26 8.45 19.22
N ASN A 335 -17.42 8.79 18.23
CA ASN A 335 -17.48 10.04 17.47
C ASN A 335 -17.42 9.79 15.95
N ILE A 336 -18.33 8.97 15.42
CA ILE A 336 -18.30 8.49 14.03
C ILE A 336 -18.27 9.65 13.03
N ASP A 337 -19.17 10.64 13.16
CA ASP A 337 -19.25 11.77 12.21
C ASP A 337 -17.97 12.63 12.22
N GLN A 338 -17.36 12.83 13.40
CA GLN A 338 -16.12 13.57 13.56
C GLN A 338 -14.90 12.76 13.03
N ALA A 339 -14.92 11.45 13.21
CA ALA A 339 -13.90 10.55 12.63
C ALA A 339 -13.98 10.54 11.10
N VAL A 340 -15.20 10.55 10.52
CA VAL A 340 -15.38 10.70 9.06
C VAL A 340 -14.90 12.06 8.58
N ALA A 341 -15.14 13.14 9.33
CA ALA A 341 -14.62 14.45 8.98
C ALA A 341 -13.08 14.50 9.00
N LEU A 342 -12.46 13.87 10.00
CA LEU A 342 -10.99 13.71 10.05
C LEU A 342 -10.49 12.88 8.85
N LEU A 343 -11.16 11.78 8.53
CA LEU A 343 -10.82 10.93 7.38
C LEU A 343 -10.90 11.73 6.07
N ASN A 344 -11.98 12.49 5.88
CA ASN A 344 -12.16 13.35 4.69
C ASN A 344 -11.03 14.39 4.57
N TRP A 345 -10.66 15.02 5.68
CA TRP A 345 -9.55 15.96 5.71
C TRP A 345 -8.22 15.26 5.43
N TRP A 346 -7.97 14.09 6.04
CA TRP A 346 -6.74 13.32 5.84
C TRP A 346 -6.48 12.96 4.38
N ILE A 347 -7.53 12.53 3.68
CA ILE A 347 -7.43 12.10 2.28
C ILE A 347 -7.25 13.30 1.33
N ASN A 348 -7.92 14.42 1.61
CA ASN A 348 -8.05 15.51 0.65
C ASN A 348 -7.24 16.77 0.97
N SER A 349 -6.78 16.97 2.22
CA SER A 349 -6.02 18.17 2.58
C SER A 349 -4.62 18.16 1.96
N PRO A 350 -4.26 19.18 1.16
CA PRO A 350 -2.89 19.35 0.68
C PRO A 350 -1.89 19.46 1.84
N GLU A 351 -2.22 20.19 2.88
CA GLU A 351 -1.35 20.43 4.04
C GLU A 351 -1.07 19.14 4.81
N ALA A 352 -2.07 18.27 5.00
CA ALA A 352 -1.89 16.95 5.59
C ALA A 352 -0.92 16.11 4.75
N ASN A 353 -1.15 16.07 3.44
CA ASN A 353 -0.35 15.28 2.52
C ASN A 353 1.08 15.82 2.34
N GLU A 354 1.31 17.13 2.45
CA GLU A 354 2.65 17.72 2.50
C GLU A 354 3.45 17.29 3.73
N ILE A 355 2.80 17.06 4.87
CA ILE A 355 3.43 16.52 6.08
C ILE A 355 3.71 15.03 5.92
N ILE A 356 2.72 14.27 5.47
CA ILE A 356 2.79 12.82 5.29
C ILE A 356 3.81 12.46 4.21
N MET A 357 3.87 13.24 3.13
CA MET A 357 4.82 13.14 2.02
C MET A 357 4.92 11.70 1.47
N ALA A 358 3.80 11.16 1.05
CA ALA A 358 3.68 9.83 0.44
C ALA A 358 4.31 8.67 1.28
N GLU A 359 4.38 8.82 2.60
CA GLU A 359 4.95 7.77 3.47
C GLU A 359 4.25 6.40 3.30
N PRO A 360 2.90 6.32 3.22
CA PRO A 360 2.22 5.05 2.94
C PRO A 360 2.29 4.57 1.49
N GLY A 361 2.65 5.45 0.56
CA GLY A 361 2.60 5.25 -0.88
C GLY A 361 2.03 6.47 -1.60
N VAL A 362 1.75 6.35 -2.89
CA VAL A 362 1.12 7.44 -3.66
C VAL A 362 -0.28 7.71 -3.07
N PRO A 363 -0.60 8.96 -2.68
CA PRO A 363 -1.91 9.30 -2.13
C PRO A 363 -3.05 8.79 -3.01
N ALA A 364 -4.10 8.25 -2.38
CA ALA A 364 -5.28 7.77 -3.10
C ALA A 364 -6.02 8.89 -3.84
N SER A 365 -6.04 10.10 -3.27
CA SER A 365 -6.57 11.31 -3.93
C SER A 365 -5.58 11.85 -4.95
N SER A 366 -5.98 11.92 -6.21
CA SER A 366 -5.17 12.46 -7.31
C SER A 366 -4.82 13.94 -7.13
N GLU A 367 -5.68 14.72 -6.48
CA GLU A 367 -5.42 16.13 -6.17
C GLU A 367 -4.39 16.27 -5.03
N ALA A 368 -4.47 15.41 -3.99
CA ALA A 368 -3.45 15.35 -2.94
C ALA A 368 -2.08 14.93 -3.51
N ALA A 369 -2.06 13.94 -4.41
CA ALA A 369 -0.84 13.52 -5.10
C ALA A 369 -0.18 14.67 -5.88
N LYS A 370 -0.95 15.45 -6.64
CA LYS A 370 -0.44 16.62 -7.36
C LYS A 370 0.08 17.72 -6.43
N ALA A 371 -0.58 17.94 -5.30
CA ALA A 371 -0.18 18.98 -4.35
C ALA A 371 1.23 18.74 -3.78
N ILE A 372 1.59 17.51 -3.50
CA ILE A 372 2.90 17.16 -2.91
C ILE A 372 4.01 16.96 -3.95
N GLU A 373 3.69 16.85 -5.25
CA GLU A 373 4.66 16.57 -6.31
C GLU A 373 5.89 17.49 -6.29
N PRO A 374 5.78 18.82 -6.03
CA PRO A 374 6.94 19.71 -5.99
C PRO A 374 7.97 19.36 -4.91
N GLY A 375 7.53 18.74 -3.81
CA GLY A 375 8.38 18.34 -2.67
C GLY A 375 9.01 16.96 -2.79
N LEU A 376 8.61 16.16 -3.79
CA LEU A 376 9.08 14.79 -3.95
C LEU A 376 10.53 14.73 -4.41
N SER A 377 11.26 13.72 -3.95
CA SER A 377 12.56 13.32 -4.49
C SER A 377 12.43 12.82 -5.94
N ASP A 378 13.54 12.72 -6.66
CA ASP A 378 13.51 12.26 -8.07
C ASP A 378 12.98 10.83 -8.21
N ILE A 379 13.30 9.93 -7.27
CA ILE A 379 12.76 8.57 -7.30
C ILE A 379 11.27 8.55 -6.96
N GLN A 380 10.82 9.36 -6.02
CA GLN A 380 9.39 9.48 -5.69
C GLN A 380 8.60 10.03 -6.89
N LYS A 381 9.13 11.01 -7.63
CA LYS A 381 8.49 11.47 -8.88
C LYS A 381 8.36 10.35 -9.90
N LYS A 382 9.38 9.49 -10.05
CA LYS A 382 9.31 8.31 -10.92
C LYS A 382 8.25 7.32 -10.45
N ILE A 383 8.13 7.09 -9.12
CA ILE A 383 7.06 6.25 -8.53
C ILE A 383 5.68 6.83 -8.85
N PHE A 384 5.49 8.16 -8.70
CA PHE A 384 4.22 8.82 -8.99
C PHE A 384 3.85 8.72 -10.47
N THR A 385 4.79 8.99 -11.37
CA THR A 385 4.60 8.79 -12.81
C THR A 385 4.23 7.34 -13.12
N TYR A 386 4.94 6.37 -12.55
CA TYR A 386 4.65 4.96 -12.73
C TYR A 386 3.23 4.59 -12.27
N ILE A 387 2.84 4.99 -11.07
CA ILE A 387 1.49 4.69 -10.54
C ILE A 387 0.40 5.40 -11.33
N ASN A 388 0.54 6.71 -11.56
CA ASN A 388 -0.54 7.53 -12.13
C ASN A 388 -0.68 7.38 -13.65
N ASP A 389 0.45 7.32 -14.37
CA ASP A 389 0.45 7.41 -15.82
C ASP A 389 0.58 6.02 -16.48
N VAL A 390 1.23 5.05 -15.82
CA VAL A 390 1.45 3.72 -16.38
C VAL A 390 0.44 2.70 -15.84
N ILE A 391 0.31 2.59 -14.52
CA ILE A 391 -0.50 1.55 -13.89
C ILE A 391 -1.98 1.92 -13.84
N THR A 392 -2.34 3.07 -13.29
CA THR A 392 -3.75 3.46 -13.06
C THR A 392 -4.63 3.34 -14.33
N PRO A 393 -4.19 3.76 -15.53
CA PRO A 393 -4.97 3.56 -16.75
C PRO A 393 -4.99 2.11 -17.27
N ASN A 394 -4.09 1.24 -16.78
CA ASN A 394 -3.86 -0.11 -17.26
C ASN A 394 -3.84 -1.13 -16.11
N CYS A 395 -4.84 -1.11 -15.23
CA CYS A 395 -4.96 -2.06 -14.14
C CYS A 395 -6.39 -2.56 -13.97
N SER A 396 -6.53 -3.65 -13.23
CA SER A 396 -7.79 -4.22 -12.77
C SER A 396 -7.83 -4.22 -11.22
N PRO A 397 -9.00 -4.41 -10.59
CA PRO A 397 -9.09 -4.54 -9.14
C PRO A 397 -8.18 -5.65 -8.61
N ALA A 398 -7.56 -5.45 -7.44
CA ALA A 398 -6.72 -6.46 -6.80
C ALA A 398 -7.53 -7.75 -6.52
N ASN A 399 -6.84 -8.90 -6.48
CA ASN A 399 -7.45 -10.15 -6.05
C ASN A 399 -7.89 -10.05 -4.58
N PRO A 400 -8.92 -10.80 -4.17
CA PRO A 400 -9.21 -10.99 -2.76
C PRO A 400 -8.01 -11.61 -2.03
N PRO A 401 -7.92 -11.50 -0.71
CA PRO A 401 -6.90 -12.15 0.09
C PRO A 401 -6.84 -13.65 -0.22
N ALA A 402 -5.62 -14.19 -0.31
CA ALA A 402 -5.40 -15.61 -0.57
C ALA A 402 -5.95 -16.48 0.58
N GLY A 403 -6.55 -17.62 0.23
CA GLY A 403 -7.11 -18.57 1.19
C GLY A 403 -6.06 -19.35 1.99
N ALA A 404 -6.56 -20.21 2.87
CA ALA A 404 -5.73 -21.14 3.64
C ALA A 404 -4.90 -22.02 2.70
N GLY A 405 -3.64 -22.32 3.08
CA GLY A 405 -2.71 -23.12 2.27
C GLY A 405 -1.86 -22.30 1.29
N SER A 406 -2.18 -21.02 1.05
CA SER A 406 -1.42 -20.18 0.12
C SER A 406 0.04 -19.97 0.53
N SER A 407 0.33 -19.90 1.82
CA SER A 407 1.70 -19.79 2.33
C SER A 407 2.54 -21.03 2.03
N GLU A 408 1.96 -22.22 2.17
CA GLU A 408 2.59 -23.48 1.86
C GLU A 408 2.82 -23.64 0.36
N VAL A 409 1.86 -23.20 -0.47
CA VAL A 409 2.04 -23.15 -1.94
C VAL A 409 3.14 -22.15 -2.31
N THR A 410 3.22 -21.00 -1.66
CA THR A 410 4.32 -20.05 -1.87
C THR A 410 5.68 -20.67 -1.58
N SER A 411 5.79 -21.46 -0.49
CA SER A 411 7.01 -22.20 -0.17
C SER A 411 7.34 -23.24 -1.24
N LEU A 412 6.34 -23.99 -1.71
CA LEU A 412 6.51 -24.94 -2.81
C LEU A 412 7.01 -24.25 -4.09
N ILE A 413 6.47 -23.09 -4.43
CA ILE A 413 6.92 -22.30 -5.61
C ILE A 413 8.40 -21.96 -5.48
N THR A 414 8.86 -21.54 -4.29
CA THR A 414 10.26 -21.21 -4.03
C THR A 414 11.17 -22.43 -4.19
N ASP A 415 10.74 -23.58 -3.67
CA ASP A 415 11.50 -24.85 -3.81
C ASP A 415 11.59 -25.30 -5.28
N LEU A 416 10.52 -25.13 -6.06
CA LEU A 416 10.50 -25.43 -7.49
C LEU A 416 11.33 -24.45 -8.32
N GLU A 417 11.30 -23.18 -7.98
CA GLU A 417 12.16 -22.16 -8.55
C GLU A 417 13.63 -22.55 -8.40
N GLU A 418 14.07 -22.91 -7.19
CA GLU A 418 15.44 -23.33 -6.92
C GLU A 418 15.85 -24.52 -7.80
N LYS A 419 15.00 -25.54 -7.90
CA LYS A 419 15.27 -26.71 -8.76
C LYS A 419 15.42 -26.35 -10.24
N VAL A 420 14.61 -25.41 -10.75
CA VAL A 420 14.72 -24.91 -12.14
C VAL A 420 16.00 -24.10 -12.33
N TYR A 421 16.36 -23.23 -11.38
CA TYR A 421 17.61 -22.48 -11.41
C TYR A 421 18.85 -23.38 -11.52
N TYR A 422 18.88 -24.50 -10.74
CA TYR A 422 19.97 -25.47 -10.81
C TYR A 422 19.85 -26.46 -11.99
N GLY A 423 18.75 -26.43 -12.74
CA GLY A 423 18.51 -27.37 -13.86
C GLY A 423 18.24 -28.79 -13.39
N GLU A 424 17.77 -28.95 -12.17
CA GLU A 424 17.41 -30.28 -11.62
C GLU A 424 16.09 -30.78 -12.21
N ILE A 425 15.17 -29.85 -12.53
CA ILE A 425 13.91 -30.13 -13.22
C ILE A 425 13.69 -29.14 -14.36
N THR A 426 12.87 -29.52 -15.34
CA THR A 426 12.43 -28.64 -16.43
C THR A 426 11.29 -27.73 -15.99
N ALA A 427 11.07 -26.66 -16.73
CA ALA A 427 9.92 -25.77 -16.52
C ALA A 427 8.57 -26.51 -16.55
N GLU A 428 8.41 -27.47 -17.48
CA GLU A 428 7.21 -28.32 -17.58
C GLU A 428 7.02 -29.18 -16.32
N ALA A 429 8.09 -29.81 -15.83
CA ALA A 429 8.04 -30.63 -14.61
C ALA A 429 7.73 -29.78 -13.35
N ALA A 430 8.30 -28.58 -13.24
CA ALA A 430 8.01 -27.67 -12.15
C ALA A 430 6.53 -27.22 -12.16
N ALA A 431 6.01 -26.87 -13.31
CA ALA A 431 4.60 -26.49 -13.46
C ALA A 431 3.66 -27.66 -13.11
N GLN A 432 3.99 -28.90 -13.52
CA GLN A 432 3.22 -30.10 -13.20
C GLN A 432 3.22 -30.38 -11.70
N GLU A 433 4.40 -30.33 -11.05
CA GLU A 433 4.53 -30.54 -9.60
C GLU A 433 3.77 -29.46 -8.82
N LEU A 434 3.85 -28.19 -9.25
CA LEU A 434 3.09 -27.10 -8.63
C LEU A 434 1.58 -27.30 -8.77
N PHE A 435 1.10 -27.72 -9.96
CA PHE A 435 -0.31 -27.97 -10.18
C PHE A 435 -0.84 -29.12 -9.30
N GLU A 436 -0.15 -30.26 -9.25
CA GLU A 436 -0.58 -31.42 -8.48
C GLU A 436 -0.50 -31.18 -6.97
N GLU A 437 0.66 -30.76 -6.50
CA GLU A 437 0.93 -30.59 -5.07
C GLU A 437 0.27 -29.32 -4.50
N GLY A 438 0.22 -28.23 -5.27
CA GLY A 438 -0.49 -27.01 -4.89
C GLY A 438 -1.98 -27.24 -4.68
N ASN A 439 -2.65 -27.97 -5.59
CA ASN A 439 -4.05 -28.35 -5.40
C ASN A 439 -4.26 -29.24 -4.17
N ARG A 440 -3.34 -30.17 -3.90
CA ARG A 440 -3.40 -31.02 -2.70
C ARG A 440 -3.30 -30.16 -1.42
N ILE A 441 -2.33 -29.23 -1.37
CA ILE A 441 -2.11 -28.35 -0.23
C ILE A 441 -3.36 -27.49 0.04
N MET A 442 -3.89 -26.84 -0.99
CA MET A 442 -5.07 -25.98 -0.86
C MET A 442 -6.30 -26.78 -0.38
N SER A 443 -6.53 -27.98 -0.95
CA SER A 443 -7.64 -28.85 -0.56
C SER A 443 -7.54 -29.35 0.89
N GLU A 444 -6.33 -29.70 1.35
CA GLU A 444 -6.11 -30.13 2.73
C GLU A 444 -6.27 -28.98 3.74
N ALA A 445 -5.83 -27.77 3.37
CA ALA A 445 -5.99 -26.59 4.21
C ALA A 445 -7.46 -26.17 4.36
N ALA A 446 -8.24 -26.25 3.28
CA ALA A 446 -9.68 -25.95 3.29
C ALA A 446 -10.53 -26.96 4.11
N ALA A 447 -10.00 -28.15 4.36
CA ALA A 447 -10.69 -29.21 5.13
C ALA A 447 -10.46 -29.10 6.67
N GLN A 448 -9.59 -28.19 7.12
CA GLN A 448 -9.26 -27.95 8.54
C GLN A 448 -10.14 -26.87 9.15
#